data_1a339c9e9b2470fba11c4e1f9ed4c091
#
_entry.id   1a339c9e9b2470fba11c4e1f9ed4c091
#
_cell.length_a   1.000
_cell.length_b   1.000
_cell.length_c   1.000
_cell.angle_alpha   90.00
_cell.angle_beta   90.00
_cell.angle_gamma   90.00
#
_symmetry.space_group_name_H-M   'P 1'
#
loop_
_entity.id
_entity.type
_entity.pdbx_description
1 polymer ?
#
loop_
_entity_poly.entity_id
_entity_poly.type
_entity_poly.pdbx_seq_one_letter_code
_entity_poly.pdbx_strand_id
1 'polypeptide(L)'
;MPEFSDARTITKFAVDLFTEGKVDAVDVLFTNFISTINQKPDLRQLLPIGEIKGVEASVAGENEGQELEASGLEFLFEPDAGEVLSSLLPHYLNYQVFQILLESKASEHSSRMVAMKNATDNANQLIKDLTLEYNKIRQASITSELLEITTAQMALG
;
A
#
# COMPACT_ATOMS: atom_id res chain seq x y z
N MET A 1 5.56 -12.54 -4.68
CA MET A 1 5.34 -11.23 -5.30
C MET A 1 4.40 -11.43 -6.46
N PRO A 2 3.51 -10.48 -6.78
CA PRO A 2 2.68 -10.61 -7.96
C PRO A 2 3.58 -10.67 -9.20
N GLU A 3 3.30 -11.60 -10.09
CA GLU A 3 4.00 -11.75 -11.35
C GLU A 3 3.15 -11.17 -12.49
N PHE A 4 3.81 -10.80 -13.57
CA PHE A 4 3.09 -10.28 -14.74
C PHE A 4 2.17 -11.35 -15.40
N SER A 5 2.49 -12.61 -15.20
CA SER A 5 1.66 -13.76 -15.57
C SER A 5 0.31 -13.76 -14.89
N ASP A 6 0.27 -13.36 -13.60
CA ASP A 6 -0.97 -13.27 -12.82
C ASP A 6 -1.88 -12.18 -13.39
N ALA A 7 -1.30 -10.99 -13.66
CA ALA A 7 -2.02 -9.89 -14.28
C ALA A 7 -2.61 -10.29 -15.65
N ARG A 8 -1.84 -11.00 -16.46
CA ARG A 8 -2.28 -11.47 -17.77
C ARG A 8 -3.47 -12.42 -17.68
N THR A 9 -3.45 -13.33 -16.70
CA THR A 9 -4.55 -14.27 -16.46
C THR A 9 -5.83 -13.56 -16.04
N ILE A 10 -5.72 -12.59 -15.12
CA ILE A 10 -6.85 -11.78 -14.66
C ILE A 10 -7.42 -10.93 -15.79
N THR A 11 -6.54 -10.25 -16.55
CA THR A 11 -6.96 -9.41 -17.67
C THR A 11 -7.66 -10.23 -18.73
N LYS A 12 -7.12 -11.39 -19.11
CA LYS A 12 -7.75 -12.28 -20.09
C LYS A 12 -9.15 -12.68 -19.64
N PHE A 13 -9.31 -13.11 -18.40
CA PHE A 13 -10.61 -13.47 -17.85
C PHE A 13 -11.62 -12.32 -17.90
N ALA A 14 -11.19 -11.10 -17.54
CA ALA A 14 -12.04 -9.91 -17.59
C ALA A 14 -12.45 -9.54 -19.01
N VAL A 15 -11.51 -9.59 -19.95
CA VAL A 15 -11.76 -9.30 -21.37
C VAL A 15 -12.69 -10.34 -22.01
N ASP A 16 -12.50 -11.64 -21.70
CA ASP A 16 -13.35 -12.71 -22.21
C ASP A 16 -14.80 -12.50 -21.74
N LEU A 17 -15.03 -12.19 -20.46
CA LEU A 17 -16.39 -11.92 -19.94
C LEU A 17 -17.03 -10.69 -20.59
N PHE A 18 -16.27 -9.64 -20.83
CA PHE A 18 -16.75 -8.42 -21.46
C PHE A 18 -17.09 -8.64 -22.94
N THR A 19 -16.21 -9.32 -23.68
CA THR A 19 -16.44 -9.61 -25.11
C THR A 19 -17.57 -10.60 -25.36
N GLU A 20 -17.80 -11.53 -24.43
CA GLU A 20 -18.97 -12.44 -24.50
C GLU A 20 -20.30 -11.73 -24.13
N GLY A 21 -20.27 -10.45 -23.74
CA GLY A 21 -21.45 -9.69 -23.36
C GLY A 21 -22.09 -10.17 -22.03
N LYS A 22 -21.33 -10.86 -21.18
CA LYS A 22 -21.80 -11.30 -19.87
C LYS A 22 -21.81 -10.19 -18.84
N VAL A 23 -20.96 -9.19 -19.04
CA VAL A 23 -20.82 -8.00 -18.19
C VAL A 23 -20.70 -6.76 -19.07
N ASP A 24 -21.29 -5.65 -18.60
CA ASP A 24 -21.29 -4.36 -19.30
C ASP A 24 -20.09 -3.49 -18.87
N ALA A 25 -19.53 -3.75 -17.70
CA ALA A 25 -18.36 -3.04 -17.17
C ALA A 25 -17.54 -3.95 -16.26
N VAL A 26 -16.26 -3.66 -16.18
CA VAL A 26 -15.34 -4.30 -15.23
C VAL A 26 -14.63 -3.21 -14.44
N ASP A 27 -14.88 -3.18 -13.15
CA ASP A 27 -14.25 -2.27 -12.21
C ASP A 27 -13.31 -3.02 -11.28
N VAL A 28 -12.18 -2.40 -10.96
CA VAL A 28 -11.21 -2.95 -10.01
C VAL A 28 -11.15 -2.08 -8.78
N LEU A 29 -11.50 -2.67 -7.64
CA LEU A 29 -11.32 -2.06 -6.33
C LEU A 29 -9.97 -2.47 -5.75
N PHE A 30 -9.13 -1.50 -5.41
CA PHE A 30 -7.79 -1.74 -4.87
C PHE A 30 -7.39 -0.67 -3.87
N THR A 31 -6.28 -0.89 -3.19
CA THR A 31 -5.72 0.12 -2.28
C THR A 31 -4.61 0.87 -2.99
N ASN A 32 -4.88 2.13 -3.29
CA ASN A 32 -3.92 3.05 -3.91
C ASN A 32 -2.87 3.48 -2.88
N PHE A 33 -1.61 3.37 -3.24
CA PHE A 33 -0.46 3.75 -2.43
C PHE A 33 -0.10 5.22 -2.69
N ILE A 34 -0.47 6.10 -1.74
CA ILE A 34 -0.11 7.52 -1.80
C ILE A 34 1.20 7.77 -1.04
N SER A 35 1.31 7.21 0.17
CA SER A 35 2.52 7.29 1.00
C SER A 35 2.56 6.13 1.99
N THR A 36 3.68 5.96 2.70
CA THR A 36 3.84 4.92 3.74
C THR A 36 2.79 4.99 4.85
N ILE A 37 2.23 6.17 5.10
CA ILE A 37 1.25 6.40 6.16
C ILE A 37 -0.17 6.53 5.58
N ASN A 38 -0.29 6.95 4.32
CA ASN A 38 -1.58 7.25 3.70
C ASN A 38 -1.83 6.30 2.51
N GLN A 39 -2.81 5.43 2.70
CA GLN A 39 -3.33 4.56 1.66
C GLN A 39 -4.85 4.74 1.60
N LYS A 40 -5.40 4.74 0.39
CA LYS A 40 -6.84 4.91 0.19
C LYS A 40 -7.37 3.81 -0.72
N PRO A 41 -8.56 3.26 -0.41
CA PRO A 41 -9.27 2.45 -1.39
C PRO A 41 -9.64 3.31 -2.59
N ASP A 42 -9.41 2.79 -3.78
CA ASP A 42 -9.70 3.43 -5.05
C ASP A 42 -10.43 2.45 -5.97
N LEU A 43 -11.36 2.96 -6.75
CA LEU A 43 -12.12 2.21 -7.73
C LEU A 43 -11.75 2.70 -9.11
N ARG A 44 -11.22 1.81 -9.94
CA ARG A 44 -10.83 2.14 -11.32
C ARG A 44 -11.57 1.26 -12.30
N GLN A 45 -12.22 1.88 -13.26
CA GLN A 45 -12.84 1.17 -14.36
C GLN A 45 -11.77 0.65 -15.31
N LEU A 46 -11.80 -0.66 -15.56
CA LEU A 46 -10.88 -1.33 -16.46
C LEU A 46 -11.49 -1.47 -17.85
N LEU A 47 -12.78 -1.80 -17.93
CA LEU A 47 -13.55 -1.96 -19.15
C LEU A 47 -14.96 -1.35 -18.98
N PRO A 48 -15.52 -0.68 -20.02
CA PRO A 48 -14.85 -0.26 -21.25
C PRO A 48 -13.70 0.70 -20.99
N ILE A 49 -12.72 0.72 -21.86
CA ILE A 49 -11.61 1.67 -21.76
C ILE A 49 -12.20 3.05 -22.02
N GLY A 50 -12.25 3.89 -20.98
CA GLY A 50 -12.64 5.28 -21.10
C GLY A 50 -11.57 6.11 -21.82
N GLU A 51 -11.69 7.41 -21.76
CA GLU A 51 -10.62 8.31 -22.25
C GLU A 51 -9.31 7.88 -21.58
N ILE A 52 -8.35 7.47 -22.40
CA ILE A 52 -6.98 7.30 -21.96
C ILE A 52 -6.52 8.71 -21.59
N LYS A 53 -6.67 9.08 -20.32
CA LYS A 53 -6.04 10.29 -19.82
C LYS A 53 -4.58 10.12 -20.14
N GLY A 54 -4.11 10.94 -21.08
CA GLY A 54 -2.74 10.90 -21.54
C GLY A 54 -1.86 10.82 -20.30
N VAL A 55 -0.78 10.09 -20.40
CA VAL A 55 0.29 10.16 -19.40
C VAL A 55 0.61 11.65 -19.29
N GLU A 56 0.00 12.31 -18.30
CA GLU A 56 0.57 13.54 -17.81
C GLU A 56 1.96 13.10 -17.37
N ALA A 57 2.89 13.28 -18.30
CA ALA A 57 4.29 13.21 -17.98
C ALA A 57 4.47 14.31 -16.94
N SER A 58 4.30 13.93 -15.68
CA SER A 58 4.83 14.68 -14.56
C SER A 58 6.35 14.61 -14.70
N VAL A 59 6.83 15.32 -15.69
CA VAL A 59 8.18 15.87 -15.65
C VAL A 59 8.09 16.81 -14.46
N ALA A 60 8.55 16.30 -13.31
CA ALA A 60 8.81 17.12 -12.15
C ALA A 60 9.80 18.22 -12.55
N GLY A 61 9.29 19.33 -12.97
CA GLY A 61 9.93 20.56 -13.31
C GLY A 61 8.88 21.63 -13.15
N GLU A 62 8.99 22.33 -12.02
CA GLU A 62 8.25 23.56 -11.71
C GLU A 62 8.31 24.52 -12.90
N ASN A 63 7.28 24.49 -13.76
CA ASN A 63 6.91 25.59 -14.61
C ASN A 63 5.42 25.48 -14.88
N GLU A 64 4.66 26.11 -14.03
CA GLU A 64 3.26 26.47 -14.26
C GLU A 64 3.15 27.23 -15.57
N GLY A 65 2.33 26.75 -16.49
CA GLY A 65 1.72 27.58 -17.51
C GLY A 65 2.24 27.47 -18.94
N GLN A 66 2.60 26.30 -19.43
CA GLN A 66 2.56 26.07 -20.87
C GLN A 66 1.63 24.88 -21.17
N GLU A 67 0.40 25.19 -21.56
CA GLU A 67 -0.36 24.30 -22.43
C GLU A 67 0.57 23.98 -23.60
N LEU A 68 1.15 22.78 -23.59
CA LEU A 68 1.73 22.21 -24.80
C LEU A 68 0.56 22.02 -25.76
N GLU A 69 0.26 23.07 -26.54
CA GLU A 69 -0.48 22.88 -27.77
C GLU A 69 0.15 21.64 -28.43
N ALA A 70 -0.71 20.67 -28.74
CA ALA A 70 -0.33 19.50 -29.51
C ALA A 70 0.22 20.01 -30.85
N SER A 71 1.46 20.50 -30.82
CA SER A 71 2.14 21.04 -31.97
C SER A 71 2.37 19.86 -32.92
N GLY A 72 1.52 19.69 -33.90
CA GLY A 72 1.72 19.18 -35.24
C GLY A 72 2.76 18.07 -35.45
N LEU A 73 3.00 17.21 -34.45
CA LEU A 73 3.76 15.99 -34.67
C LEU A 73 2.84 14.99 -35.37
N GLU A 74 2.94 14.96 -36.68
CA GLU A 74 2.29 13.97 -37.49
C GLU A 74 3.00 12.63 -37.26
N PHE A 75 2.36 11.74 -36.45
CA PHE A 75 2.90 10.40 -36.23
C PHE A 75 2.58 9.51 -37.45
N LEU A 76 3.61 8.95 -38.05
CA LEU A 76 3.47 7.94 -39.07
C LEU A 76 3.27 6.58 -38.39
N PHE A 77 2.12 5.95 -38.63
CA PHE A 77 1.82 4.61 -38.11
C PHE A 77 2.08 3.58 -39.21
N GLU A 78 2.85 2.53 -38.90
CA GLU A 78 3.07 1.39 -39.77
C GLU A 78 2.63 0.09 -39.08
N PRO A 79 1.76 -0.74 -39.69
CA PRO A 79 1.14 -0.58 -41.01
C PRO A 79 -0.05 0.38 -41.01
N ASP A 80 -0.86 0.44 -39.94
CA ASP A 80 -2.03 1.31 -39.77
C ASP A 80 -2.29 1.62 -38.30
N ALA A 81 -2.84 2.79 -38.05
CA ALA A 81 -3.15 3.23 -36.68
C ALA A 81 -4.10 2.27 -35.94
N GLY A 82 -5.09 1.70 -36.64
CA GLY A 82 -6.04 0.74 -36.09
C GLY A 82 -5.39 -0.58 -35.67
N GLU A 83 -4.49 -1.12 -36.48
CA GLU A 83 -3.75 -2.36 -36.19
C GLU A 83 -2.79 -2.15 -35.01
N VAL A 84 -2.08 -1.02 -34.99
CA VAL A 84 -1.20 -0.66 -33.86
C VAL A 84 -2.00 -0.55 -32.58
N LEU A 85 -3.14 0.16 -32.59
CA LEU A 85 -3.99 0.30 -31.40
C LEU A 85 -4.52 -1.06 -30.96
N SER A 86 -5.01 -1.90 -31.84
CA SER A 86 -5.53 -3.22 -31.49
C SER A 86 -4.48 -4.14 -30.85
N SER A 87 -3.22 -4.00 -31.20
CA SER A 87 -2.11 -4.73 -30.59
C SER A 87 -1.68 -4.15 -29.23
N LEU A 88 -1.80 -2.83 -29.07
CA LEU A 88 -1.40 -2.14 -27.82
C LEU A 88 -2.43 -2.28 -26.70
N LEU A 89 -3.74 -2.31 -27.01
CA LEU A 89 -4.79 -2.37 -26.01
C LEU A 89 -4.65 -3.55 -25.02
N PRO A 90 -4.37 -4.79 -25.43
CA PRO A 90 -4.15 -5.88 -24.51
C PRO A 90 -2.92 -5.67 -23.60
N HIS A 91 -1.87 -5.06 -24.14
CA HIS A 91 -0.68 -4.74 -23.35
C HIS A 91 -0.96 -3.67 -22.31
N TYR A 92 -1.70 -2.63 -22.70
CA TYR A 92 -2.13 -1.56 -21.80
C TYR A 92 -2.96 -2.09 -20.64
N LEU A 93 -3.96 -2.95 -20.91
CA LEU A 93 -4.78 -3.57 -19.86
C LEU A 93 -3.95 -4.45 -18.92
N ASN A 94 -3.07 -5.28 -19.46
CA ASN A 94 -2.17 -6.11 -18.66
C ASN A 94 -1.27 -5.25 -17.76
N TYR A 95 -0.74 -4.14 -18.28
CA TYR A 95 0.07 -3.20 -17.53
C TYR A 95 -0.74 -2.53 -16.41
N GLN A 96 -1.95 -2.07 -16.69
CA GLN A 96 -2.85 -1.46 -15.71
C GLN A 96 -3.15 -2.40 -14.55
N VAL A 97 -3.53 -3.65 -14.86
CA VAL A 97 -3.81 -4.65 -13.83
C VAL A 97 -2.55 -4.97 -13.02
N PHE A 98 -1.40 -5.09 -13.68
CA PHE A 98 -0.14 -5.33 -12.98
C PHE A 98 0.25 -4.19 -12.05
N GLN A 99 0.08 -2.94 -12.49
CA GLN A 99 0.31 -1.75 -11.66
C GLN A 99 -0.60 -1.77 -10.42
N ILE A 100 -1.88 -2.04 -10.59
CA ILE A 100 -2.85 -2.14 -9.48
C ILE A 100 -2.44 -3.22 -8.47
N LEU A 101 -1.98 -4.38 -8.93
CA LEU A 101 -1.49 -5.45 -8.07
C LEU A 101 -0.25 -5.00 -7.27
N LEU A 102 0.68 -4.30 -7.91
CA LEU A 102 1.88 -3.77 -7.23
C LEU A 102 1.52 -2.70 -6.21
N GLU A 103 0.64 -1.76 -6.56
CA GLU A 103 0.19 -0.71 -5.64
C GLU A 103 -0.52 -1.29 -4.42
N SER A 104 -1.41 -2.25 -4.61
CA SER A 104 -2.09 -2.95 -3.53
C SER A 104 -1.11 -3.69 -2.62
N LYS A 105 -0.11 -4.36 -3.20
CA LYS A 105 0.91 -5.08 -2.44
C LYS A 105 1.84 -4.14 -1.69
N ALA A 106 2.23 -3.03 -2.29
CA ALA A 106 3.02 -1.99 -1.65
C ALA A 106 2.26 -1.39 -0.46
N SER A 107 0.97 -1.11 -0.63
CA SER A 107 0.10 -0.60 0.44
C SER A 107 0.00 -1.59 1.61
N GLU A 108 -0.19 -2.88 1.34
CA GLU A 108 -0.22 -3.93 2.36
C GLU A 108 1.08 -4.00 3.15
N HIS A 109 2.22 -4.02 2.46
CA HIS A 109 3.52 -4.08 3.13
C HIS A 109 3.81 -2.83 3.96
N SER A 110 3.44 -1.67 3.44
CA SER A 110 3.63 -0.40 4.14
C SER A 110 2.78 -0.32 5.41
N SER A 111 1.50 -0.68 5.32
CA SER A 111 0.60 -0.74 6.49
C SER A 111 1.11 -1.71 7.56
N ARG A 112 1.58 -2.89 7.12
CA ARG A 112 2.18 -3.87 8.03
C ARG A 112 3.44 -3.34 8.70
N MET A 113 4.32 -2.66 7.96
CA MET A 113 5.54 -2.06 8.50
C MET A 113 5.22 -1.04 9.58
N VAL A 114 4.26 -0.14 9.35
CA VAL A 114 3.83 0.87 10.33
C VAL A 114 3.21 0.21 11.56
N ALA A 115 2.33 -0.78 11.36
CA ALA A 115 1.72 -1.51 12.47
C ALA A 115 2.76 -2.24 13.34
N MET A 116 3.74 -2.90 12.73
CA MET A 116 4.81 -3.59 13.45
C MET A 116 5.74 -2.61 14.19
N LYS A 117 6.01 -1.45 13.59
CA LYS A 117 6.76 -0.40 14.27
C LYS A 117 6.03 0.08 15.53
N ASN A 118 4.75 0.42 15.41
CA ASN A 118 3.93 0.85 16.54
C ASN A 118 3.85 -0.24 17.63
N ALA A 119 3.69 -1.50 17.23
CA ALA A 119 3.69 -2.63 18.16
C ALA A 119 5.02 -2.75 18.93
N THR A 120 6.15 -2.56 18.22
CA THR A 120 7.48 -2.59 18.85
C THR A 120 7.67 -1.44 19.83
N ASP A 121 7.24 -0.24 19.46
CA ASP A 121 7.34 0.94 20.33
C ASP A 121 6.47 0.76 21.60
N ASN A 122 5.25 0.25 21.45
CA ASN A 122 4.37 -0.07 22.58
C ASN A 122 4.96 -1.17 23.48
N ALA A 123 5.55 -2.21 22.89
CA ALA A 123 6.19 -3.28 23.67
C ALA A 123 7.38 -2.75 24.48
N ASN A 124 8.20 -1.89 23.88
CA ASN A 124 9.33 -1.26 24.57
C ASN A 124 8.86 -0.36 25.74
N GLN A 125 7.75 0.36 25.56
CA GLN A 125 7.18 1.16 26.62
C GLN A 125 6.66 0.27 27.76
N LEU A 126 5.94 -0.80 27.43
CA LEU A 126 5.44 -1.75 28.42
C LEU A 126 6.57 -2.41 29.22
N ILE A 127 7.69 -2.76 28.57
CA ILE A 127 8.88 -3.30 29.27
C ILE A 127 9.42 -2.30 30.28
N LYS A 128 9.50 -1.01 29.92
CA LYS A 128 9.95 0.04 30.85
C LYS A 128 9.03 0.16 32.04
N ASP A 129 7.72 0.19 31.82
CA ASP A 129 6.72 0.35 32.86
C ASP A 129 6.72 -0.85 33.81
N LEU A 130 6.76 -2.07 33.28
CA LEU A 130 6.87 -3.29 34.08
C LEU A 130 8.19 -3.38 34.85
N THR A 131 9.29 -2.92 34.29
CA THR A 131 10.59 -2.88 34.95
C THR A 131 10.54 -1.91 36.15
N LEU A 132 9.90 -0.77 35.97
CA LEU A 132 9.72 0.21 37.07
C LEU A 132 8.82 -0.36 38.19
N GLU A 133 7.72 -0.99 37.83
CA GLU A 133 6.81 -1.63 38.76
C GLU A 133 7.51 -2.76 39.55
N TYR A 134 8.24 -3.63 38.83
CA TYR A 134 9.03 -4.70 39.42
C TYR A 134 10.04 -4.15 40.48
N ASN A 135 10.78 -3.11 40.13
CA ASN A 135 11.74 -2.50 41.01
C ASN A 135 11.06 -1.89 42.26
N LYS A 136 9.89 -1.28 42.10
CA LYS A 136 9.09 -0.74 43.19
C LYS A 136 8.61 -1.83 44.14
N ILE A 137 8.08 -2.92 43.63
CA ILE A 137 7.63 -4.07 44.41
C ILE A 137 8.82 -4.71 45.12
N ARG A 138 9.95 -4.89 44.42
CA ARG A 138 11.17 -5.43 45.04
C ARG A 138 11.66 -4.57 46.21
N GLN A 139 11.70 -3.24 46.04
CA GLN A 139 12.09 -2.33 47.14
C GLN A 139 11.11 -2.39 48.29
N ALA A 140 9.81 -2.46 48.05
CA ALA A 140 8.79 -2.59 49.09
C ALA A 140 8.96 -3.92 49.86
N SER A 141 9.21 -5.03 49.15
CA SER A 141 9.46 -6.34 49.78
C SER A 141 10.70 -6.32 50.70
N ILE A 142 11.82 -5.80 50.19
CA ILE A 142 13.06 -5.66 50.97
C ILE A 142 12.83 -4.79 52.23
N THR A 143 12.09 -3.68 52.08
CA THR A 143 11.79 -2.80 53.19
C THR A 143 10.92 -3.49 54.23
N SER A 144 9.91 -4.27 53.82
CA SER A 144 9.06 -5.05 54.70
C SER A 144 9.88 -6.08 55.51
N GLU A 145 10.73 -6.83 54.82
CA GLU A 145 11.61 -7.83 55.44
C GLU A 145 12.57 -7.20 56.48
N LEU A 146 13.15 -6.04 56.15
CA LEU A 146 14.00 -5.31 57.09
C LEU A 146 13.22 -4.81 58.31
N LEU A 147 11.98 -4.32 58.13
CA LEU A 147 11.12 -3.91 59.23
C LEU A 147 10.74 -5.10 60.14
N GLU A 148 10.43 -6.26 59.53
CA GLU A 148 10.13 -7.47 60.32
C GLU A 148 11.33 -7.91 61.15
N ILE A 149 12.55 -7.91 60.59
CA ILE A 149 13.76 -8.24 61.35
C ILE A 149 14.02 -7.25 62.47
N THR A 150 13.90 -5.94 62.19
CA THR A 150 14.13 -4.90 63.21
C THR A 150 13.09 -4.94 64.34
N THR A 151 11.81 -5.18 64.00
CA THR A 151 10.75 -5.33 65.02
C THR A 151 10.93 -6.60 65.86
N ALA A 152 11.32 -7.72 65.24
CA ALA A 152 11.65 -8.95 65.95
C ALA A 152 12.84 -8.74 66.92
N GLN A 153 13.87 -8.04 66.49
CA GLN A 153 15.03 -7.74 67.35
C GLN A 153 14.67 -6.83 68.51
N MET A 154 13.79 -5.81 68.33
CA MET A 154 13.30 -4.96 69.37
C MET A 154 12.39 -5.70 70.41
N ALA A 155 11.73 -6.75 69.97
CA ALA A 155 10.86 -7.57 70.83
C ALA A 155 11.64 -8.60 71.71
N LEU A 156 12.87 -8.91 71.33
CA LEU A 156 13.74 -9.88 72.01
C LEU A 156 14.79 -9.22 72.93
N GLY A 157 14.95 -7.93 72.88
CA GLY A 157 15.88 -7.14 73.73
C GLY A 157 15.18 -6.26 74.70
#